data_f5278575babbede719262fca58d05879
#
_entry.id   f5278575babbede719262fca58d05879
#
_cell.length_a   1.000
_cell.length_b   1.000
_cell.length_c   1.000
_cell.angle_alpha   90.00
_cell.angle_beta   90.00
_cell.angle_gamma   90.00
#
_symmetry.space_group_name_H-M   'P 1'
#
loop_
_entity.id
_entity.type
_entity.pdbx_description
1 polymer ?
#
loop_
_entity_poly.entity_id
_entity_poly.type
_entity_poly.pdbx_seq_one_letter_code
_entity_poly.pdbx_strand_id
1 'polypeptide(L)'
;MTQQSTATLTGQVSTAGTSAAGGAAAAPPSTGPGSGAPSTTRRRVAGLGRALLSPAATALAPLGLILAAFFILPLVSMAILAFTVETSRTESHLGFGNFTGLFSTHGRALLNSVLVSGVGSLIAVLVGALTALCIAQIRSKRLDSITAVFSSVLANDGGAPLAFSFIVTLGNTGIVFTALGLDRLGFSLYTWQGLVAMYQAFLIPTMIMVTLPTFAGLRREWSEANTSLGGTGWTFWRRVGFPVAWPSLLGGWVLLFGSAYATHASAAVLMGAGGFQLIPLNIAAQLSSGTGPGGEASAMALGVSMIVIAVITLVLFSRLQRRSATWLS
;
A
#
# COMPACT_ATOMS: atom_id res chain seq x y z
N MET A 1 25.27 23.45 -54.76
CA MET A 1 25.45 24.83 -54.29
C MET A 1 25.64 24.82 -52.80
N THR A 2 26.84 25.12 -52.46
CA THR A 2 27.50 25.86 -51.37
C THR A 2 27.40 25.22 -50.01
N GLN A 3 28.49 24.54 -49.60
CA GLN A 3 29.76 24.95 -48.92
C GLN A 3 29.54 25.33 -47.47
N GLN A 4 30.08 24.47 -46.59
CA GLN A 4 31.36 24.66 -45.82
C GLN A 4 31.25 25.64 -44.64
N SER A 5 31.57 25.20 -43.41
CA SER A 5 32.86 25.57 -42.84
C SER A 5 33.13 24.82 -41.51
N THR A 6 34.26 24.19 -41.50
CA THR A 6 35.11 23.65 -40.43
C THR A 6 35.66 24.76 -39.53
N ALA A 7 35.81 24.50 -38.24
CA ALA A 7 36.87 25.07 -37.44
C ALA A 7 37.26 24.18 -36.24
N THR A 8 38.40 23.55 -36.40
CA THR A 8 39.27 22.90 -35.43
C THR A 8 39.99 23.98 -34.61
N LEU A 9 40.16 23.79 -33.31
CA LEU A 9 41.29 24.33 -32.55
C LEU A 9 41.68 23.43 -31.40
N THR A 10 42.85 22.89 -31.56
CA THR A 10 43.80 22.19 -30.69
C THR A 10 44.48 23.10 -29.66
N GLY A 11 44.99 22.48 -28.60
CA GLY A 11 46.11 22.93 -27.76
C GLY A 11 45.69 23.29 -26.35
N GLN A 12 46.38 22.97 -25.29
CA GLN A 12 47.74 22.49 -25.08
C GLN A 12 47.86 21.89 -23.67
N VAL A 13 48.70 20.92 -23.58
CA VAL A 13 49.33 20.34 -22.39
C VAL A 13 50.28 21.33 -21.76
N SER A 14 50.31 21.45 -20.44
CA SER A 14 51.49 21.93 -19.74
C SER A 14 51.72 21.17 -18.45
N THR A 15 52.86 20.53 -18.43
CA THR A 15 53.51 19.79 -17.36
C THR A 15 54.46 20.72 -16.55
N ALA A 16 54.81 20.22 -15.37
CA ALA A 16 55.94 20.56 -14.51
C ALA A 16 55.63 21.63 -13.44
N GLY A 17 56.07 21.50 -12.22
CA GLY A 17 57.22 20.82 -11.67
C GLY A 17 57.20 20.79 -10.14
N THR A 18 57.93 19.87 -9.66
CA THR A 18 58.50 19.59 -8.35
C THR A 18 59.02 20.79 -7.59
N SER A 19 58.82 20.85 -6.27
CA SER A 19 59.93 21.07 -5.33
C SER A 19 59.59 20.73 -3.89
N ALA A 20 60.55 20.14 -3.26
CA ALA A 20 60.58 19.60 -1.92
C ALA A 20 60.95 20.61 -0.84
N ALA A 21 60.79 20.17 0.38
CA ALA A 21 61.58 20.41 1.58
C ALA A 21 61.05 21.35 2.66
N GLY A 22 61.09 20.85 3.87
CA GLY A 22 61.42 21.64 5.04
C GLY A 22 60.43 21.55 6.21
N GLY A 23 60.69 20.64 7.07
CA GLY A 23 60.39 20.35 8.42
C GLY A 23 60.28 21.54 9.37
N ALA A 24 59.44 21.34 10.39
CA ALA A 24 59.71 21.76 11.76
C ALA A 24 58.63 21.20 12.68
N ALA A 25 59.10 20.44 13.66
CA ALA A 25 58.33 19.98 14.81
C ALA A 25 58.01 21.14 15.73
N ALA A 26 56.78 21.20 16.24
CA ALA A 26 56.45 22.00 17.41
C ALA A 26 55.52 21.21 18.34
N ALA A 27 55.88 21.18 19.59
CA ALA A 27 55.34 20.45 20.74
C ALA A 27 53.91 20.89 21.13
N PRO A 28 53.22 20.07 21.94
CA PRO A 28 51.82 20.32 22.34
C PRO A 28 51.74 21.27 23.54
N PRO A 29 50.69 22.09 23.66
CA PRO A 29 50.40 22.80 24.88
C PRO A 29 49.41 22.01 25.78
N SER A 30 49.66 22.14 27.04
CA SER A 30 49.13 21.62 28.24
C SER A 30 47.60 21.67 28.42
N THR A 31 47.15 20.62 29.13
CA THR A 31 45.90 20.43 29.82
C THR A 31 45.48 21.57 30.75
N GLY A 32 44.21 22.02 30.57
CA GLY A 32 43.47 22.76 31.58
C GLY A 32 42.10 22.10 31.82
N PRO A 33 41.62 21.93 33.08
CA PRO A 33 40.39 21.23 33.36
C PRO A 33 39.19 22.16 33.40
N GLY A 34 38.07 21.64 32.91
CA GLY A 34 36.78 22.07 33.40
C GLY A 34 35.93 22.95 32.48
N SER A 35 34.96 22.35 31.82
CA SER A 35 33.64 22.96 31.73
C SER A 35 32.61 21.89 31.39
N GLY A 36 31.54 21.89 32.15
CA GLY A 36 30.47 20.90 32.16
C GLY A 36 29.84 20.64 30.79
N ALA A 37 29.69 19.38 30.47
CA ALA A 37 28.93 18.92 29.31
C ALA A 37 27.49 19.42 29.40
N PRO A 38 26.96 20.18 28.43
CA PRO A 38 25.54 20.49 28.39
C PRO A 38 24.77 19.23 28.06
N SER A 39 23.76 18.93 28.84
CA SER A 39 22.88 17.78 28.73
C SER A 39 22.39 17.59 27.30
N THR A 40 22.57 16.39 26.76
CA THR A 40 22.22 15.94 25.41
C THR A 40 20.74 16.18 25.03
N THR A 41 19.88 16.34 26.01
CA THR A 41 18.45 16.63 25.84
C THR A 41 18.17 18.04 25.33
N ARG A 42 18.95 19.05 25.77
CA ARG A 42 18.78 20.45 25.34
C ARG A 42 19.22 20.68 23.89
N ARG A 43 20.17 19.90 23.38
CA ARG A 43 20.64 19.96 22.00
C ARG A 43 19.61 19.41 21.00
N ARG A 44 18.82 18.41 21.39
CA ARG A 44 17.79 17.82 20.52
C ARG A 44 16.61 18.76 20.28
N VAL A 45 16.17 19.49 21.31
CA VAL A 45 15.06 20.45 21.19
C VAL A 45 15.46 21.68 20.36
N ALA A 46 16.69 22.19 20.52
CA ALA A 46 17.18 23.31 19.71
C ALA A 46 17.40 22.94 18.22
N GLY A 47 17.66 21.67 17.93
CA GLY A 47 17.76 21.14 16.57
C GLY A 47 16.40 21.05 15.86
N LEU A 48 15.34 20.69 16.58
CA LEU A 48 13.98 20.61 16.04
C LEU A 48 13.44 21.99 15.64
N GLY A 49 13.68 23.01 16.47
CA GLY A 49 13.26 24.39 16.17
C GLY A 49 13.93 24.98 14.93
N ARG A 50 15.21 24.67 14.71
CA ARG A 50 15.93 25.12 13.49
C ARG A 50 15.54 24.32 12.24
N ALA A 51 15.17 23.06 12.37
CA ALA A 51 14.68 22.25 11.27
C ALA A 51 13.29 22.74 10.78
N LEU A 52 12.43 23.19 11.71
CA LEU A 52 11.10 23.75 11.39
C LEU A 52 11.17 25.13 10.73
N LEU A 53 12.26 25.88 10.89
CA LEU A 53 12.48 27.20 10.27
C LEU A 53 13.34 27.11 9.00
N SER A 54 13.65 25.92 8.52
CA SER A 54 14.35 25.74 7.26
C SER A 54 13.47 26.18 6.07
N PRO A 55 14.04 26.75 4.97
CA PRO A 55 13.25 27.13 3.80
C PRO A 55 12.41 26.00 3.22
N ALA A 56 12.93 24.77 3.36
CA ALA A 56 12.19 23.56 2.95
C ALA A 56 10.97 23.29 3.84
N ALA A 57 11.07 23.48 5.16
CA ALA A 57 9.96 23.29 6.08
C ALA A 57 8.88 24.36 5.90
N THR A 58 9.26 25.61 5.66
CA THR A 58 8.30 26.69 5.37
C THR A 58 7.58 26.49 4.04
N ALA A 59 8.26 25.97 3.02
CA ALA A 59 7.66 25.60 1.74
C ALA A 59 6.68 24.42 1.87
N LEU A 60 6.95 23.47 2.76
CA LEU A 60 6.11 22.31 3.02
C LEU A 60 5.00 22.57 4.08
N ALA A 61 5.06 23.69 4.80
CA ALA A 61 4.12 24.01 5.86
C ALA A 61 2.65 24.04 5.40
N PRO A 62 2.28 24.66 4.26
CA PRO A 62 0.88 24.68 3.81
C PRO A 62 0.39 23.26 3.49
N LEU A 63 1.21 22.41 2.87
CA LEU A 63 0.88 21.02 2.63
C LEU A 63 0.71 20.25 3.95
N GLY A 64 1.62 20.44 4.89
CA GLY A 64 1.55 19.83 6.22
C GLY A 64 0.28 20.26 6.99
N LEU A 65 -0.10 21.52 6.89
CA LEU A 65 -1.32 22.06 7.52
C LEU A 65 -2.58 21.43 6.91
N ILE A 66 -2.64 21.31 5.57
CA ILE A 66 -3.76 20.68 4.87
C ILE A 66 -3.86 19.20 5.29
N LEU A 67 -2.74 18.47 5.27
CA LEU A 67 -2.72 17.07 5.71
C LEU A 67 -3.15 16.93 7.18
N ALA A 68 -2.66 17.80 8.06
CA ALA A 68 -3.07 17.77 9.46
C ALA A 68 -4.56 18.05 9.63
N ALA A 69 -5.10 19.08 8.97
CA ALA A 69 -6.51 19.47 9.08
C ALA A 69 -7.45 18.42 8.48
N PHE A 70 -7.12 17.83 7.35
CA PHE A 70 -8.03 16.94 6.63
C PHE A 70 -7.83 15.43 6.91
N PHE A 71 -6.68 15.02 7.43
CA PHE A 71 -6.41 13.61 7.76
C PHE A 71 -6.24 13.39 9.27
N ILE A 72 -5.37 14.15 9.93
CA ILE A 72 -5.05 13.89 11.34
C ILE A 72 -6.22 14.33 12.23
N LEU A 73 -6.82 15.49 12.00
CA LEU A 73 -7.90 15.99 12.85
C LEU A 73 -9.14 15.08 12.82
N PRO A 74 -9.68 14.63 11.65
CA PRO A 74 -10.78 13.67 11.62
C PRO A 74 -10.41 12.32 12.26
N LEU A 75 -9.18 11.84 12.07
CA LEU A 75 -8.71 10.60 12.67
C LEU A 75 -8.67 10.68 14.20
N VAL A 76 -8.18 11.79 14.73
CA VAL A 76 -8.14 12.05 16.17
C VAL A 76 -9.55 12.20 16.74
N SER A 77 -10.42 12.94 16.05
CA SER A 77 -11.82 13.08 16.45
C SER A 77 -12.54 11.74 16.49
N MET A 78 -12.35 10.92 15.46
CA MET A 78 -12.89 9.56 15.41
C MET A 78 -12.35 8.71 16.56
N ALA A 79 -11.05 8.78 16.86
CA ALA A 79 -10.47 8.05 17.97
C ALA A 79 -11.03 8.50 19.32
N ILE A 80 -11.15 9.82 19.56
CA ILE A 80 -11.73 10.36 20.80
C ILE A 80 -13.17 9.85 20.95
N LEU A 81 -13.99 9.98 19.92
CA LEU A 81 -15.39 9.57 19.96
C LEU A 81 -15.54 8.04 20.15
N ALA A 82 -14.67 7.23 19.56
CA ALA A 82 -14.64 5.78 19.76
C ALA A 82 -14.43 5.37 21.22
N PHE A 83 -13.65 6.14 21.98
CA PHE A 83 -13.42 5.92 23.41
C PHE A 83 -14.43 6.65 24.31
N THR A 84 -15.34 7.43 23.76
CA THR A 84 -16.38 8.12 24.52
C THR A 84 -17.59 7.19 24.66
N VAL A 85 -17.85 6.76 25.89
CA VAL A 85 -19.00 5.90 26.24
C VAL A 85 -20.12 6.81 26.76
N GLU A 86 -21.24 6.82 26.05
CA GLU A 86 -22.44 7.55 26.46
C GLU A 86 -23.29 6.64 27.38
N THR A 87 -23.40 7.00 28.64
CA THR A 87 -24.23 6.29 29.62
C THR A 87 -25.64 6.87 29.69
N SER A 88 -25.81 8.17 29.35
CA SER A 88 -27.07 8.88 29.27
C SER A 88 -26.94 10.02 28.26
N ARG A 89 -28.07 10.67 27.88
CA ARG A 89 -28.06 11.80 26.93
C ARG A 89 -27.17 12.99 27.38
N THR A 90 -26.82 13.06 28.65
CA THR A 90 -26.02 14.13 29.24
C THR A 90 -24.70 13.71 29.85
N GLU A 91 -24.48 12.42 30.04
CA GLU A 91 -23.25 11.92 30.69
C GLU A 91 -22.46 11.06 29.74
N SER A 92 -21.25 11.49 29.43
CA SER A 92 -20.25 10.73 28.67
C SER A 92 -18.97 10.60 29.47
N HIS A 93 -18.35 9.45 29.45
CA HIS A 93 -17.04 9.19 30.06
C HIS A 93 -16.12 8.47 29.09
N LEU A 94 -14.83 8.66 29.25
CA LEU A 94 -13.83 7.92 28.46
C LEU A 94 -13.74 6.49 28.99
N GLY A 95 -13.90 5.51 28.10
CA GLY A 95 -13.86 4.10 28.46
C GLY A 95 -13.75 3.20 27.24
N PHE A 96 -13.61 1.91 27.52
CA PHE A 96 -13.54 0.86 26.48
C PHE A 96 -14.93 0.20 26.22
N GLY A 97 -16.01 0.76 26.74
CA GLY A 97 -17.35 0.18 26.64
C GLY A 97 -17.78 -0.10 25.19
N ASN A 98 -17.48 0.79 24.26
CA ASN A 98 -17.80 0.62 22.84
C ASN A 98 -17.03 -0.55 22.20
N PHE A 99 -15.89 -0.95 22.76
CA PHE A 99 -15.06 -2.05 22.25
C PHE A 99 -15.45 -3.39 22.86
N THR A 100 -15.99 -3.43 24.08
CA THR A 100 -16.34 -4.68 24.77
C THR A 100 -17.43 -5.47 24.07
N GLY A 101 -18.43 -4.78 23.49
CA GLY A 101 -19.50 -5.36 22.69
C GLY A 101 -19.16 -5.61 21.22
N LEU A 102 -18.03 -5.09 20.75
CA LEU A 102 -17.70 -5.05 19.34
C LEU A 102 -17.49 -6.46 18.75
N PHE A 103 -16.81 -7.33 19.48
CA PHE A 103 -16.58 -8.70 19.05
C PHE A 103 -17.84 -9.58 19.15
N SER A 104 -18.70 -9.37 20.14
CA SER A 104 -19.94 -10.13 20.28
C SER A 104 -20.97 -9.72 19.24
N THR A 105 -21.08 -8.42 18.94
CA THR A 105 -22.11 -7.90 18.01
C THR A 105 -21.61 -7.87 16.56
N HIS A 106 -20.37 -7.49 16.33
CA HIS A 106 -19.82 -7.29 14.97
C HIS A 106 -18.68 -8.25 14.61
N GLY A 107 -18.39 -9.26 15.45
CA GLY A 107 -17.29 -10.20 15.20
C GLY A 107 -17.42 -10.95 13.87
N ARG A 108 -18.66 -11.27 13.43
CA ARG A 108 -18.90 -11.87 12.10
C ARG A 108 -18.53 -10.90 10.96
N ALA A 109 -18.85 -9.62 11.09
CA ALA A 109 -18.52 -8.62 10.09
C ALA A 109 -16.99 -8.39 10.01
N LEU A 110 -16.30 -8.40 11.17
CA LEU A 110 -14.84 -8.35 11.25
C LEU A 110 -14.21 -9.54 10.51
N LEU A 111 -14.65 -10.75 10.85
CA LEU A 111 -14.15 -11.98 10.25
C LEU A 111 -14.41 -12.02 8.74
N ASN A 112 -15.63 -11.71 8.33
CA ASN A 112 -16.02 -11.68 6.92
C ASN A 112 -15.19 -10.68 6.12
N SER A 113 -14.98 -9.46 6.65
CA SER A 113 -14.17 -8.45 5.98
C SER A 113 -12.72 -8.89 5.81
N VAL A 114 -12.12 -9.49 6.85
CA VAL A 114 -10.75 -10.02 6.78
C VAL A 114 -10.67 -11.20 5.81
N LEU A 115 -11.63 -12.12 5.84
CA LEU A 115 -11.64 -13.30 4.95
C LEU A 115 -11.83 -12.91 3.49
N VAL A 116 -12.82 -12.07 3.17
CA VAL A 116 -13.07 -11.62 1.79
C VAL A 116 -11.87 -10.85 1.25
N SER A 117 -11.32 -9.93 2.03
CA SER A 117 -10.15 -9.16 1.62
C SER A 117 -8.90 -10.03 1.50
N GLY A 118 -8.72 -10.99 2.43
CA GLY A 118 -7.59 -11.93 2.42
C GLY A 118 -7.65 -12.86 1.22
N VAL A 119 -8.78 -13.52 1.00
CA VAL A 119 -8.97 -14.43 -0.14
C VAL A 119 -8.91 -13.67 -1.46
N GLY A 120 -9.60 -12.53 -1.56
CA GLY A 120 -9.62 -11.70 -2.76
C GLY A 120 -8.22 -11.21 -3.14
N SER A 121 -7.47 -10.67 -2.18
CA SER A 121 -6.11 -10.20 -2.42
C SER A 121 -5.13 -11.34 -2.76
N LEU A 122 -5.28 -12.51 -2.14
CA LEU A 122 -4.42 -13.65 -2.43
C LEU A 122 -4.63 -14.17 -3.87
N ILE A 123 -5.89 -14.30 -4.30
CA ILE A 123 -6.21 -14.67 -5.69
C ILE A 123 -5.64 -13.63 -6.66
N ALA A 124 -5.83 -12.35 -6.37
CA ALA A 124 -5.31 -11.26 -7.21
C ALA A 124 -3.78 -11.24 -7.29
N VAL A 125 -3.08 -11.55 -6.20
CA VAL A 125 -1.61 -11.71 -6.23
C VAL A 125 -1.20 -12.85 -7.14
N LEU A 126 -1.82 -14.01 -7.02
CA LEU A 126 -1.48 -15.17 -7.85
C LEU A 126 -1.74 -14.88 -9.34
N VAL A 127 -2.95 -14.46 -9.67
CA VAL A 127 -3.35 -14.22 -11.07
C VAL A 127 -2.63 -13.00 -11.64
N GLY A 128 -2.60 -11.89 -10.93
CA GLY A 128 -2.00 -10.64 -11.39
C GLY A 128 -0.47 -10.75 -11.55
N ALA A 129 0.22 -11.41 -10.61
CA ALA A 129 1.65 -11.63 -10.71
C ALA A 129 2.02 -12.58 -11.87
N LEU A 130 1.24 -13.66 -12.07
CA LEU A 130 1.45 -14.56 -13.22
C LEU A 130 1.21 -13.82 -14.54
N THR A 131 0.15 -13.02 -14.62
CA THR A 131 -0.13 -12.19 -15.81
C THR A 131 1.00 -11.20 -16.08
N ALA A 132 1.45 -10.48 -15.06
CA ALA A 132 2.57 -9.54 -15.17
C ALA A 132 3.87 -10.25 -15.61
N LEU A 133 4.13 -11.44 -15.10
CA LEU A 133 5.27 -12.25 -15.49
C LEU A 133 5.20 -12.66 -16.97
N CYS A 134 4.05 -13.13 -17.43
CA CYS A 134 3.83 -13.48 -18.84
C CYS A 134 4.05 -12.27 -19.75
N ILE A 135 3.49 -11.11 -19.39
CA ILE A 135 3.66 -9.87 -20.14
C ILE A 135 5.14 -9.46 -20.21
N ALA A 136 5.85 -9.48 -19.07
CA ALA A 136 7.26 -9.13 -19.00
C ALA A 136 8.16 -10.04 -19.87
N GLN A 137 7.77 -11.32 -20.06
CA GLN A 137 8.52 -12.24 -20.92
C GLN A 137 8.39 -11.91 -22.42
N ILE A 138 7.26 -11.33 -22.86
CA ILE A 138 7.03 -10.96 -24.26
C ILE A 138 7.93 -9.78 -24.67
N ARG A 139 8.38 -8.95 -23.71
CA ARG A 139 9.32 -7.82 -23.90
C ARG A 139 8.90 -6.86 -25.01
N SER A 140 7.62 -6.58 -25.12
CA SER A 140 7.06 -5.63 -26.08
C SER A 140 6.73 -4.32 -25.38
N LYS A 141 7.46 -3.24 -25.71
CA LYS A 141 7.17 -1.90 -25.17
C LYS A 141 5.73 -1.44 -25.41
N ARG A 142 5.14 -1.88 -26.53
CA ARG A 142 3.73 -1.56 -26.84
C ARG A 142 2.80 -2.31 -25.89
N LEU A 143 3.06 -3.58 -25.64
CA LEU A 143 2.26 -4.40 -24.72
C LEU A 143 2.37 -3.86 -23.29
N ASP A 144 3.57 -3.52 -22.83
CA ASP A 144 3.80 -2.92 -21.52
C ASP A 144 3.01 -1.62 -21.36
N SER A 145 3.05 -0.75 -22.37
CA SER A 145 2.34 0.54 -22.36
C SER A 145 0.80 0.34 -22.36
N ILE A 146 0.29 -0.54 -23.21
CA ILE A 146 -1.15 -0.87 -23.28
C ILE A 146 -1.59 -1.45 -21.93
N THR A 147 -0.85 -2.42 -21.41
CA THR A 147 -1.17 -3.05 -20.10
C THR A 147 -1.16 -2.03 -18.97
N ALA A 148 -0.18 -1.13 -18.95
CA ALA A 148 -0.11 -0.09 -17.93
C ALA A 148 -1.33 0.84 -17.98
N VAL A 149 -1.76 1.26 -19.15
CA VAL A 149 -2.95 2.12 -19.33
C VAL A 149 -4.22 1.38 -18.93
N PHE A 150 -4.44 0.17 -19.46
CA PHE A 150 -5.62 -0.63 -19.09
C PHE A 150 -5.67 -0.96 -17.60
N SER A 151 -4.55 -1.39 -17.03
CA SER A 151 -4.49 -1.69 -15.60
C SER A 151 -4.72 -0.45 -14.75
N SER A 152 -4.22 0.72 -15.18
CA SER A 152 -4.46 1.97 -14.47
C SER A 152 -5.94 2.37 -14.48
N VAL A 153 -6.62 2.22 -15.59
CA VAL A 153 -8.06 2.49 -15.69
C VAL A 153 -8.84 1.53 -14.81
N LEU A 154 -8.62 0.23 -14.96
CA LEU A 154 -9.34 -0.80 -14.22
C LEU A 154 -9.03 -0.78 -12.72
N ALA A 155 -7.81 -0.47 -12.32
CA ALA A 155 -7.44 -0.34 -10.90
C ALA A 155 -8.20 0.79 -10.19
N ASN A 156 -8.64 1.80 -10.96
CA ASN A 156 -9.45 2.90 -10.45
C ASN A 156 -10.96 2.75 -10.76
N ASP A 157 -11.35 1.69 -11.48
CA ASP A 157 -12.76 1.37 -11.75
C ASP A 157 -13.35 0.63 -10.56
N GLY A 158 -13.57 1.37 -9.48
CA GLY A 158 -14.17 0.88 -8.25
C GLY A 158 -15.51 1.55 -7.96
N GLY A 159 -16.17 1.12 -6.88
CA GLY A 159 -17.39 1.73 -6.40
C GLY A 159 -18.67 1.22 -7.06
N ALA A 160 -19.71 2.04 -7.07
CA ALA A 160 -21.03 1.67 -7.54
C ALA A 160 -21.09 1.26 -9.03
N PRO A 161 -20.43 1.95 -9.98
CA PRO A 161 -20.46 1.55 -11.40
C PRO A 161 -19.97 0.14 -11.65
N LEU A 162 -18.89 -0.27 -10.98
CA LEU A 162 -18.38 -1.64 -11.05
C LEU A 162 -19.42 -2.65 -10.60
N ALA A 163 -20.06 -2.41 -9.45
CA ALA A 163 -21.09 -3.32 -8.93
C ALA A 163 -22.29 -3.43 -9.88
N PHE A 164 -22.76 -2.34 -10.46
CA PHE A 164 -23.84 -2.37 -11.46
C PHE A 164 -23.44 -3.17 -12.70
N SER A 165 -22.21 -3.02 -13.18
CA SER A 165 -21.72 -3.80 -14.32
C SER A 165 -21.75 -5.30 -14.03
N PHE A 166 -21.34 -5.69 -12.83
CA PHE A 166 -21.39 -7.09 -12.38
C PHE A 166 -22.84 -7.60 -12.19
N ILE A 167 -23.74 -6.77 -11.67
CA ILE A 167 -25.16 -7.14 -11.50
C ILE A 167 -25.80 -7.40 -12.88
N VAL A 168 -25.54 -6.54 -13.87
CA VAL A 168 -26.10 -6.70 -15.22
C VAL A 168 -25.52 -7.93 -15.93
N THR A 169 -24.26 -8.27 -15.69
CA THR A 169 -23.58 -9.36 -16.40
C THR A 169 -23.70 -10.70 -15.68
N LEU A 170 -23.51 -10.73 -14.37
CA LEU A 170 -23.41 -11.93 -13.53
C LEU A 170 -24.50 -12.05 -12.45
N GLY A 171 -25.44 -11.10 -12.38
CA GLY A 171 -26.61 -11.22 -11.51
C GLY A 171 -27.50 -12.37 -11.93
N ASN A 172 -28.48 -12.75 -11.12
CA ASN A 172 -29.34 -13.93 -11.33
C ASN A 172 -30.04 -13.97 -12.71
N THR A 173 -30.26 -12.81 -13.35
CA THR A 173 -30.80 -12.65 -14.70
C THR A 173 -29.76 -12.12 -15.69
N GLY A 174 -28.49 -12.12 -15.31
CA GLY A 174 -27.39 -11.57 -16.10
C GLY A 174 -27.12 -12.36 -17.37
N ILE A 175 -26.64 -11.66 -18.40
CA ILE A 175 -26.39 -12.26 -19.72
C ILE A 175 -25.33 -13.36 -19.63
N VAL A 176 -24.22 -13.12 -18.91
CA VAL A 176 -23.14 -14.09 -18.75
C VAL A 176 -23.56 -15.22 -17.80
N PHE A 177 -24.31 -14.89 -16.77
CA PHE A 177 -24.83 -15.87 -15.82
C PHE A 177 -25.69 -16.95 -16.50
N THR A 178 -26.64 -16.53 -17.32
CA THR A 178 -27.53 -17.42 -18.09
C THR A 178 -26.77 -18.14 -19.21
N ALA A 179 -25.89 -17.47 -19.92
CA ALA A 179 -25.13 -18.07 -21.03
C ALA A 179 -24.16 -19.18 -20.56
N LEU A 180 -23.56 -19.04 -19.39
CA LEU A 180 -22.64 -20.03 -18.81
C LEU A 180 -23.35 -21.06 -17.92
N GLY A 181 -24.65 -20.93 -17.68
CA GLY A 181 -25.40 -21.83 -16.80
C GLY A 181 -24.85 -21.87 -15.37
N LEU A 182 -24.45 -20.71 -14.82
CA LEU A 182 -23.82 -20.59 -13.50
C LEU A 182 -24.78 -20.97 -12.36
N ASP A 183 -26.07 -20.95 -12.62
CA ASP A 183 -27.14 -21.50 -11.74
C ASP A 183 -26.92 -22.99 -11.40
N ARG A 184 -26.50 -23.77 -12.41
CA ARG A 184 -26.19 -25.20 -12.25
C ARG A 184 -24.99 -25.48 -11.39
N LEU A 185 -24.06 -24.52 -11.31
CA LEU A 185 -22.86 -24.59 -10.49
C LEU A 185 -23.08 -24.06 -9.07
N GLY A 186 -24.30 -23.60 -8.75
CA GLY A 186 -24.63 -23.02 -7.46
C GLY A 186 -23.93 -21.68 -7.18
N PHE A 187 -23.43 -21.02 -8.24
CA PHE A 187 -22.83 -19.71 -8.10
C PHE A 187 -23.90 -18.65 -7.90
N SER A 188 -23.68 -17.75 -6.95
CA SER A 188 -24.50 -16.55 -6.77
C SER A 188 -23.61 -15.35 -6.57
N LEU A 189 -23.88 -14.28 -7.35
CA LEU A 189 -23.16 -13.02 -7.24
C LEU A 189 -23.36 -12.36 -5.87
N TYR A 190 -24.51 -12.59 -5.23
CA TYR A 190 -24.89 -11.99 -3.95
C TYR A 190 -24.36 -12.75 -2.74
N THR A 191 -23.27 -13.47 -2.91
CA THR A 191 -22.55 -14.21 -1.87
C THR A 191 -21.13 -13.69 -1.70
N TRP A 192 -20.42 -14.21 -0.70
CA TRP A 192 -19.01 -13.85 -0.50
C TRP A 192 -18.13 -14.22 -1.73
N GLN A 193 -18.45 -15.32 -2.44
CA GLN A 193 -17.73 -15.71 -3.67
C GLN A 193 -17.95 -14.69 -4.79
N GLY A 194 -19.17 -14.22 -4.98
CA GLY A 194 -19.47 -13.18 -5.98
C GLY A 194 -18.80 -11.86 -5.65
N LEU A 195 -18.74 -11.50 -4.37
CA LEU A 195 -18.02 -10.31 -3.91
C LEU A 195 -16.52 -10.43 -4.17
N VAL A 196 -15.91 -11.57 -3.86
CA VAL A 196 -14.50 -11.85 -4.19
C VAL A 196 -14.26 -11.79 -5.70
N ALA A 197 -15.16 -12.37 -6.50
CA ALA A 197 -15.06 -12.33 -7.97
C ALA A 197 -15.13 -10.89 -8.50
N MET A 198 -16.04 -10.07 -8.00
CA MET A 198 -16.14 -8.65 -8.37
C MET A 198 -14.87 -7.88 -7.98
N TYR A 199 -14.30 -8.15 -6.84
CA TYR A 199 -13.07 -7.47 -6.40
C TYR A 199 -11.88 -7.77 -7.31
N GLN A 200 -11.85 -8.93 -8.01
CA GLN A 200 -10.77 -9.23 -8.96
C GLN A 200 -10.68 -8.20 -10.08
N ALA A 201 -11.77 -7.55 -10.45
CA ALA A 201 -11.80 -6.58 -11.54
C ALA A 201 -10.85 -5.39 -11.33
N PHE A 202 -10.65 -4.95 -10.08
CA PHE A 202 -9.69 -3.89 -9.76
C PHE A 202 -8.43 -4.40 -9.05
N LEU A 203 -8.50 -5.51 -8.32
CA LEU A 203 -7.34 -6.04 -7.60
C LEU A 203 -6.29 -6.65 -8.55
N ILE A 204 -6.71 -7.45 -9.55
CA ILE A 204 -5.78 -8.05 -10.53
C ILE A 204 -5.03 -6.96 -11.31
N PRO A 205 -5.69 -5.98 -11.93
CA PRO A 205 -4.99 -4.88 -12.61
C PRO A 205 -4.02 -4.11 -11.70
N THR A 206 -4.43 -3.84 -10.47
CA THR A 206 -3.55 -3.19 -9.48
C THR A 206 -2.30 -4.03 -9.22
N MET A 207 -2.44 -5.35 -9.08
CA MET A 207 -1.29 -6.24 -8.89
C MET A 207 -0.36 -6.25 -10.09
N ILE A 208 -0.91 -6.26 -11.30
CA ILE A 208 -0.12 -6.17 -12.54
C ILE A 208 0.71 -4.88 -12.54
N MET A 209 0.11 -3.73 -12.22
CA MET A 209 0.82 -2.45 -12.15
C MET A 209 1.98 -2.48 -11.14
N VAL A 210 1.77 -3.10 -9.99
CA VAL A 210 2.78 -3.16 -8.92
C VAL A 210 3.94 -4.10 -9.27
N THR A 211 3.65 -5.23 -9.94
CA THR A 211 4.65 -6.30 -10.15
C THR A 211 5.30 -6.28 -11.52
N LEU A 212 4.65 -5.71 -12.55
CA LEU A 212 5.19 -5.64 -13.91
C LEU A 212 6.58 -4.98 -13.97
N PRO A 213 6.85 -3.83 -13.31
CA PRO A 213 8.18 -3.23 -13.32
C PRO A 213 9.26 -4.16 -12.71
N THR A 214 8.90 -4.90 -11.68
CA THR A 214 9.81 -5.85 -11.02
C THR A 214 10.18 -7.00 -11.96
N PHE A 215 9.21 -7.59 -12.64
CA PHE A 215 9.47 -8.68 -13.59
C PHE A 215 10.16 -8.20 -14.86
N ALA A 216 9.81 -7.02 -15.37
CA ALA A 216 10.51 -6.40 -16.49
C ALA A 216 11.97 -6.04 -16.18
N GLY A 217 12.26 -5.77 -14.91
CA GLY A 217 13.62 -5.52 -14.40
C GLY A 217 14.50 -6.78 -14.28
N LEU A 218 13.95 -7.99 -14.40
CA LEU A 218 14.74 -9.22 -14.40
C LEU A 218 15.56 -9.31 -15.69
N ARG A 219 16.89 -9.13 -15.57
CA ARG A 219 17.79 -9.10 -16.72
C ARG A 219 17.96 -10.50 -17.31
N ARG A 220 17.98 -10.55 -18.62
CA ARG A 220 18.18 -11.82 -19.36
C ARG A 220 19.55 -12.42 -19.11
N GLU A 221 20.55 -11.56 -18.90
CA GLU A 221 21.93 -11.97 -18.62
C GLU A 221 22.02 -12.87 -17.36
N TRP A 222 21.15 -12.65 -16.38
CA TRP A 222 21.10 -13.48 -15.18
C TRP A 222 20.63 -14.91 -15.48
N SER A 223 19.66 -15.03 -16.39
CA SER A 223 19.17 -16.34 -16.83
C SER A 223 20.20 -17.05 -17.71
N GLU A 224 20.88 -16.32 -18.59
CA GLU A 224 21.94 -16.82 -19.45
C GLU A 224 23.16 -17.29 -18.63
N ALA A 225 23.59 -16.51 -17.64
CA ALA A 225 24.64 -16.89 -16.72
C ALA A 225 24.30 -18.15 -15.93
N ASN A 226 23.05 -18.27 -15.44
CA ASN A 226 22.58 -19.49 -14.78
C ASN A 226 22.67 -20.72 -15.70
N THR A 227 22.29 -20.56 -16.97
CA THR A 227 22.35 -21.66 -17.96
C THR A 227 23.79 -22.03 -18.28
N SER A 228 24.70 -21.07 -18.42
CA SER A 228 26.14 -21.28 -18.65
C SER A 228 26.80 -22.03 -17.48
N LEU A 229 26.29 -21.89 -16.28
CA LEU A 229 26.72 -22.63 -15.08
C LEU A 229 26.00 -23.99 -14.91
N GLY A 230 25.27 -24.44 -15.94
CA GLY A 230 24.53 -25.73 -15.91
C GLY A 230 23.22 -25.69 -15.13
N GLY A 231 22.74 -24.49 -14.74
CA GLY A 231 21.48 -24.32 -14.04
C GLY A 231 20.28 -24.42 -14.98
N THR A 232 19.17 -24.94 -14.45
CA THR A 232 17.88 -25.03 -15.15
C THR A 232 17.04 -23.76 -14.91
N GLY A 233 15.97 -23.54 -15.69
CA GLY A 233 15.02 -22.47 -15.45
C GLY A 233 14.40 -22.50 -14.04
N TRP A 234 14.18 -23.69 -13.49
CA TRP A 234 13.73 -23.87 -12.10
C TRP A 234 14.76 -23.35 -11.09
N THR A 235 16.06 -23.64 -11.33
CA THR A 235 17.16 -23.14 -10.49
C THR A 235 17.22 -21.61 -10.51
N PHE A 236 17.05 -21.02 -11.70
CA PHE A 236 16.98 -19.56 -11.83
C PHE A 236 15.82 -18.97 -11.02
N TRP A 237 14.62 -19.50 -11.19
CA TRP A 237 13.45 -18.99 -10.48
C TRP A 237 13.58 -19.13 -8.97
N ARG A 238 14.05 -20.27 -8.48
CA ARG A 238 14.18 -20.52 -7.04
C ARG A 238 15.26 -19.65 -6.40
N ARG A 239 16.39 -19.39 -7.09
CA ARG A 239 17.56 -18.71 -6.52
C ARG A 239 17.63 -17.22 -6.84
N VAL A 240 17.03 -16.78 -7.92
CA VAL A 240 17.12 -15.39 -8.40
C VAL A 240 15.74 -14.77 -8.58
N GLY A 241 14.89 -15.32 -9.44
CA GLY A 241 13.63 -14.71 -9.84
C GLY A 241 12.67 -14.50 -8.67
N PHE A 242 12.41 -15.55 -7.89
CA PHE A 242 11.47 -15.48 -6.76
C PHE A 242 12.00 -14.60 -5.60
N PRO A 243 13.26 -14.72 -5.14
CA PRO A 243 13.77 -13.82 -4.12
C PRO A 243 13.74 -12.33 -4.51
N VAL A 244 14.02 -12.01 -5.77
CA VAL A 244 13.94 -10.62 -6.28
C VAL A 244 12.50 -10.13 -6.35
N ALA A 245 11.56 -10.98 -6.79
CA ALA A 245 10.16 -10.61 -6.90
C ALA A 245 9.41 -10.60 -5.54
N TRP A 246 9.87 -11.34 -4.56
CA TRP A 246 9.21 -11.57 -3.28
C TRP A 246 8.80 -10.28 -2.54
N PRO A 247 9.68 -9.25 -2.39
CA PRO A 247 9.32 -8.00 -1.74
C PRO A 247 8.18 -7.27 -2.46
N SER A 248 8.18 -7.29 -3.80
CA SER A 248 7.12 -6.68 -4.62
C SER A 248 5.80 -7.44 -4.51
N LEU A 249 5.86 -8.78 -4.50
CA LEU A 249 4.67 -9.63 -4.31
C LEU A 249 4.03 -9.40 -2.94
N LEU A 250 4.83 -9.37 -1.90
CA LEU A 250 4.34 -9.07 -0.56
C LEU A 250 3.81 -7.63 -0.46
N GLY A 251 4.50 -6.63 -1.04
CA GLY A 251 4.05 -5.24 -1.08
C GLY A 251 2.71 -5.10 -1.77
N GLY A 252 2.58 -5.74 -2.92
CA GLY A 252 1.34 -5.84 -3.65
C GLY A 252 0.22 -6.47 -2.82
N TRP A 253 0.48 -7.61 -2.17
CA TRP A 253 -0.54 -8.28 -1.36
C TRP A 253 -1.11 -7.40 -0.26
N VAL A 254 -0.28 -6.68 0.49
CA VAL A 254 -0.76 -5.77 1.54
C VAL A 254 -1.54 -4.59 0.97
N LEU A 255 -1.06 -4.03 -0.14
CA LEU A 255 -1.78 -2.97 -0.84
C LEU A 255 -3.18 -3.44 -1.26
N LEU A 256 -3.26 -4.62 -1.88
CA LEU A 256 -4.52 -5.20 -2.34
C LEU A 256 -5.44 -5.58 -1.17
N PHE A 257 -4.90 -6.15 -0.10
CA PHE A 257 -5.65 -6.44 1.10
C PHE A 257 -6.26 -5.17 1.69
N GLY A 258 -5.46 -4.10 1.85
CA GLY A 258 -5.94 -2.82 2.36
C GLY A 258 -7.02 -2.20 1.46
N SER A 259 -6.83 -2.25 0.14
CA SER A 259 -7.80 -1.76 -0.85
C SER A 259 -9.13 -2.52 -0.77
N ALA A 260 -9.09 -3.86 -0.76
CA ALA A 260 -10.28 -4.70 -0.63
C ALA A 260 -10.98 -4.50 0.71
N TYR A 261 -10.21 -4.39 1.81
CA TYR A 261 -10.72 -4.23 3.16
C TYR A 261 -11.42 -2.88 3.37
N ALA A 262 -10.94 -1.82 2.74
CA ALA A 262 -11.51 -0.48 2.80
C ALA A 262 -12.68 -0.27 1.82
N THR A 263 -12.92 -1.20 0.88
CA THR A 263 -13.94 -1.05 -0.16
C THR A 263 -15.34 -1.11 0.43
N HIS A 264 -16.10 -0.01 0.29
CA HIS A 264 -17.46 0.13 0.77
C HIS A 264 -18.48 0.20 -0.37
N ALA A 265 -18.30 1.13 -1.32
CA ALA A 265 -19.34 1.50 -2.27
C ALA A 265 -19.80 0.34 -3.17
N SER A 266 -18.88 -0.43 -3.74
CA SER A 266 -19.23 -1.59 -4.57
C SER A 266 -19.85 -2.73 -3.75
N ALA A 267 -19.36 -2.95 -2.53
CA ALA A 267 -19.94 -3.94 -1.62
C ALA A 267 -21.36 -3.54 -1.18
N ALA A 268 -21.61 -2.25 -0.93
CA ALA A 268 -22.92 -1.73 -0.55
C ALA A 268 -23.95 -1.93 -1.66
N VAL A 269 -23.59 -1.63 -2.90
CA VAL A 269 -24.49 -1.83 -4.06
C VAL A 269 -24.74 -3.31 -4.32
N LEU A 270 -23.71 -4.17 -4.24
CA LEU A 270 -23.85 -5.58 -4.53
C LEU A 270 -24.61 -6.35 -3.44
N MET A 271 -24.28 -6.12 -2.18
CA MET A 271 -24.85 -6.85 -1.05
C MET A 271 -26.16 -6.24 -0.53
N GLY A 272 -26.40 -4.95 -0.87
CA GLY A 272 -27.60 -4.24 -0.40
C GLY A 272 -27.70 -4.19 1.12
N ALA A 273 -28.91 -4.03 1.62
CA ALA A 273 -29.19 -3.93 3.05
C ALA A 273 -29.30 -5.30 3.77
N GLY A 274 -29.07 -6.45 3.10
CA GLY A 274 -29.65 -7.66 3.67
C GLY A 274 -28.82 -8.90 3.82
N GLY A 275 -27.64 -9.02 3.25
CA GLY A 275 -27.11 -10.38 3.19
C GLY A 275 -25.83 -10.62 3.94
N PHE A 276 -24.78 -9.99 3.53
CA PHE A 276 -23.44 -10.31 3.99
C PHE A 276 -22.85 -9.16 4.81
N GLN A 277 -22.60 -9.44 6.08
CA GLN A 277 -22.11 -8.42 7.01
C GLN A 277 -20.63 -8.14 6.77
N LEU A 278 -20.32 -6.88 6.45
CA LEU A 278 -18.97 -6.33 6.35
C LEU A 278 -18.84 -5.13 7.26
N ILE A 279 -17.63 -4.86 7.78
CA ILE A 279 -17.41 -3.73 8.67
C ILE A 279 -17.76 -2.39 8.01
N PRO A 280 -17.31 -2.08 6.78
CA PRO A 280 -17.66 -0.81 6.15
C PRO A 280 -19.18 -0.62 5.98
N LEU A 281 -19.92 -1.69 5.73
CA LEU A 281 -21.39 -1.65 5.62
C LEU A 281 -22.05 -1.40 6.98
N ASN A 282 -21.54 -2.04 8.04
CA ASN A 282 -22.05 -1.84 9.39
C ASN A 282 -21.78 -0.42 9.89
N ILE A 283 -20.62 0.17 9.60
CA ILE A 283 -20.32 1.56 9.92
C ILE A 283 -21.34 2.48 9.23
N ALA A 284 -21.54 2.31 7.93
CA ALA A 284 -22.49 3.12 7.17
C ALA A 284 -23.92 2.96 7.67
N ALA A 285 -24.34 1.75 8.00
CA ALA A 285 -25.67 1.48 8.54
C ALA A 285 -25.89 2.16 9.90
N GLN A 286 -24.90 2.13 10.79
CA GLN A 286 -25.00 2.79 12.10
C GLN A 286 -25.03 4.32 11.98
N LEU A 287 -24.24 4.88 11.09
CA LEU A 287 -24.22 6.33 10.83
C LEU A 287 -25.53 6.84 10.20
N SER A 288 -26.14 6.03 9.31
CA SER A 288 -27.37 6.40 8.61
C SER A 288 -28.64 6.13 9.42
N SER A 289 -28.62 5.22 10.36
CA SER A 289 -29.79 4.86 11.15
C SER A 289 -30.16 5.90 12.22
N GLY A 290 -29.25 6.81 12.56
CA GLY A 290 -29.47 7.86 13.56
C GLY A 290 -29.93 7.31 14.94
N THR A 291 -29.70 6.05 15.19
CA THR A 291 -30.25 5.33 16.32
C THR A 291 -29.52 5.67 17.62
N GLY A 292 -30.16 6.50 18.43
CA GLY A 292 -29.95 6.61 19.86
C GLY A 292 -28.57 7.01 20.39
N PRO A 293 -28.47 7.28 21.68
CA PRO A 293 -27.19 7.56 22.33
C PRO A 293 -26.21 6.39 22.14
N GLY A 294 -25.01 6.66 21.65
CA GLY A 294 -23.94 5.66 21.50
C GLY A 294 -23.81 4.99 20.11
N GLY A 295 -24.75 5.14 19.19
CA GLY A 295 -24.65 4.56 17.83
C GLY A 295 -23.49 5.14 17.03
N GLU A 296 -23.30 6.44 17.12
CA GLU A 296 -22.20 7.13 16.46
C GLU A 296 -20.84 6.73 17.04
N ALA A 297 -20.73 6.67 18.38
CA ALA A 297 -19.51 6.23 19.05
C ALA A 297 -19.17 4.76 18.75
N SER A 298 -20.17 3.88 18.63
CA SER A 298 -20.00 2.49 18.21
C SER A 298 -19.53 2.39 16.76
N ALA A 299 -20.06 3.20 15.83
CA ALA A 299 -19.57 3.28 14.45
C ALA A 299 -18.10 3.74 14.39
N MET A 300 -17.73 4.72 15.22
CA MET A 300 -16.34 5.18 15.32
C MET A 300 -15.42 4.12 15.92
N ALA A 301 -15.90 3.33 16.90
CA ALA A 301 -15.14 2.20 17.44
C ALA A 301 -14.89 1.10 16.38
N LEU A 302 -15.88 0.83 15.50
CA LEU A 302 -15.68 -0.04 14.35
C LEU A 302 -14.63 0.52 13.38
N GLY A 303 -14.66 1.82 13.10
CA GLY A 303 -13.68 2.49 12.26
C GLY A 303 -12.26 2.38 12.83
N VAL A 304 -12.09 2.63 14.14
CA VAL A 304 -10.80 2.44 14.84
C VAL A 304 -10.35 0.98 14.75
N SER A 305 -11.24 0.01 14.92
CA SER A 305 -10.90 -1.40 14.79
C SER A 305 -10.40 -1.76 13.39
N MET A 306 -10.99 -1.16 12.33
CA MET A 306 -10.48 -1.30 10.96
C MET A 306 -9.04 -0.81 10.82
N ILE A 307 -8.75 0.37 11.37
CA ILE A 307 -7.40 0.95 11.35
C ILE A 307 -6.42 0.04 12.09
N VAL A 308 -6.79 -0.46 13.26
CA VAL A 308 -5.95 -1.38 14.05
C VAL A 308 -5.62 -2.64 13.24
N ILE A 309 -6.61 -3.26 12.59
CA ILE A 309 -6.40 -4.45 11.75
C ILE A 309 -5.49 -4.13 10.56
N ALA A 310 -5.70 -2.99 9.90
CA ALA A 310 -4.86 -2.53 8.80
C ALA A 310 -3.41 -2.30 9.26
N VAL A 311 -3.21 -1.67 10.42
CA VAL A 311 -1.87 -1.45 11.00
C VAL A 311 -1.22 -2.77 11.39
N ILE A 312 -1.95 -3.70 12.02
CA ILE A 312 -1.43 -5.04 12.34
C ILE A 312 -0.97 -5.75 11.06
N THR A 313 -1.78 -5.73 10.02
CA THR A 313 -1.44 -6.33 8.72
C THR A 313 -0.19 -5.69 8.13
N LEU A 314 -0.09 -4.36 8.15
CA LEU A 314 1.09 -3.62 7.67
C LEU A 314 2.35 -3.94 8.48
N VAL A 315 2.25 -4.00 9.81
CA VAL A 315 3.38 -4.32 10.70
C VAL A 315 3.83 -5.76 10.49
N LEU A 316 2.89 -6.71 10.42
CA LEU A 316 3.21 -8.11 10.15
C LEU A 316 3.94 -8.25 8.81
N PHE A 317 3.43 -7.58 7.79
CA PHE A 317 4.04 -7.52 6.48
C PHE A 317 5.46 -6.92 6.51
N SER A 318 5.62 -5.75 7.14
CA SER A 318 6.93 -5.09 7.21
C SER A 318 7.98 -5.96 7.92
N ARG A 319 7.56 -6.76 8.91
CA ARG A 319 8.43 -7.75 9.57
C ARG A 319 8.80 -8.91 8.66
N LEU A 320 7.82 -9.42 7.88
CA LEU A 320 8.08 -10.48 6.90
C LEU A 320 9.05 -10.00 5.81
N GLN A 321 8.84 -8.80 5.31
CA GLN A 321 9.70 -8.18 4.28
C GLN A 321 11.13 -7.98 4.77
N ARG A 322 11.32 -7.48 6.00
CA ARG A 322 12.66 -7.30 6.60
C ARG A 322 13.40 -8.64 6.75
N ARG A 323 12.72 -9.72 7.12
CA ARG A 323 13.32 -11.06 7.20
C ARG A 323 13.76 -11.58 5.83
N SER A 324 13.05 -11.21 4.77
CA SER A 324 13.40 -11.60 3.40
C SER A 324 14.58 -10.80 2.84
N ALA A 325 14.73 -9.53 3.23
CA ALA A 325 15.82 -8.66 2.76
C ALA A 325 17.20 -9.05 3.30
N THR A 326 17.28 -9.75 4.43
CA THR A 326 18.56 -10.22 5.00
C THR A 326 19.26 -11.30 4.17
N TRP A 327 18.60 -11.86 3.15
CA TRP A 327 19.20 -12.83 2.21
C TRP A 327 19.83 -12.16 0.98
N LEU A 328 19.69 -10.84 0.83
CA LEU A 328 20.21 -10.06 -0.29
C LEU A 328 21.43 -9.19 0.09
N SER A 329 21.76 -9.15 1.37
CA SER A 329 22.98 -8.54 1.92
C SER A 329 24.00 -9.64 2.25
#